data_3f65a54f876306b71bc9d76ebe1581d1
#
_entry.id   3f65a54f876306b71bc9d76ebe1581d1
#
_cell.length_a   1.000
_cell.length_b   1.000
_cell.length_c   1.000
_cell.angle_alpha   90.00
_cell.angle_beta   90.00
_cell.angle_gamma   90.00
#
_symmetry.space_group_name_H-M   'P 1'
#
loop_
_entity.id
_entity.type
_entity.pdbx_description
1 polymer ?
#
loop_
_entity_poly.entity_id
_entity_poly.type
_entity_poly.pdbx_seq_one_letter_code
_entity_poly.pdbx_strand_id
1 'polypeptide(L)'
;MQKDSTPDLFADLPPLPPAPPVVTAPPPPPGEDDDSILLHDSAARDYLEYAIAVVKGRALPDVKDGLKPVQRRVLFAMRELGLSATAKPVKSARVVGDVIGKYHPHGDTSAYDAMVRVAQPFMLRYPLVDGQGNFGSRDGDNAAAMRYTEA
;
A
#
# COMPACT_ATOMS: atom_id res chain seq x y z
N MET A 1 -16.83 29.18 31.44
CA MET A 1 -15.53 28.69 30.91
C MET A 1 -15.40 27.22 31.34
N GLN A 2 -15.79 26.33 30.49
CA GLN A 2 -15.77 24.87 30.73
C GLN A 2 -14.46 24.36 30.17
N LYS A 3 -13.62 23.77 31.02
CA LYS A 3 -12.36 23.17 30.61
C LYS A 3 -12.72 21.86 29.93
N ASP A 4 -12.42 21.78 28.63
CA ASP A 4 -12.38 20.53 27.86
C ASP A 4 -11.33 19.60 28.46
N SER A 5 -11.78 18.57 29.17
CA SER A 5 -10.93 17.49 29.64
C SER A 5 -11.01 16.35 28.63
N THR A 6 -10.27 16.48 27.54
CA THR A 6 -9.98 15.33 26.66
C THR A 6 -9.10 14.38 27.46
N PRO A 7 -9.49 13.12 27.68
CA PRO A 7 -8.61 12.18 28.37
C PRO A 7 -7.37 11.92 27.53
N ASP A 8 -6.21 12.10 28.16
CA ASP A 8 -4.92 11.79 27.54
C ASP A 8 -4.81 10.25 27.41
N LEU A 9 -5.01 9.75 26.20
CA LEU A 9 -4.96 8.34 25.86
C LEU A 9 -3.59 7.69 26.13
N PHE A 10 -2.57 8.47 26.45
CA PHE A 10 -1.20 8.02 26.66
C PHE A 10 -0.72 8.14 28.10
N ALA A 11 -1.56 8.64 29.01
CA ALA A 11 -1.20 8.89 30.41
C ALA A 11 -0.91 7.61 31.22
N ASP A 12 -1.45 6.45 30.80
CA ASP A 12 -1.32 5.18 31.49
C ASP A 12 -0.34 4.19 30.84
N LEU A 13 0.48 4.63 29.88
CA LEU A 13 1.50 3.77 29.31
C LEU A 13 2.64 3.56 30.33
N PRO A 14 3.05 2.30 30.57
CA PRO A 14 4.22 2.05 31.39
C PRO A 14 5.46 2.72 30.76
N PRO A 15 6.39 3.23 31.58
CA PRO A 15 7.61 3.82 31.04
C PRO A 15 8.36 2.80 30.18
N LEU A 16 8.79 3.28 29.01
CA LEU A 16 9.59 2.45 28.09
C LEU A 16 10.80 1.89 28.85
N PRO A 17 11.13 0.60 28.68
CA PRO A 17 12.34 0.04 29.28
C PRO A 17 13.55 0.87 28.84
N PRO A 18 14.53 1.08 29.71
CA PRO A 18 15.74 1.79 29.36
C PRO A 18 16.38 1.15 28.13
N ALA A 19 16.74 1.98 27.16
CA ALA A 19 17.43 1.51 25.97
C ALA A 19 18.66 0.67 26.38
N PRO A 20 18.89 -0.48 25.73
CA PRO A 20 20.08 -1.28 26.03
C PRO A 20 21.32 -0.40 25.85
N PRO A 21 22.36 -0.58 26.68
CA PRO A 21 23.57 0.21 26.56
C PRO A 21 24.12 0.07 25.14
N VAL A 22 24.34 1.21 24.49
CA VAL A 22 24.96 1.23 23.17
C VAL A 22 26.41 0.73 23.40
N VAL A 23 26.64 -0.52 23.07
CA VAL A 23 28.02 -1.05 23.03
C VAL A 23 28.69 -0.41 21.83
N THR A 24 29.36 0.70 22.04
CA THR A 24 30.27 1.27 21.04
C THR A 24 31.43 0.32 20.88
N ALA A 25 31.42 -0.49 19.82
CA ALA A 25 32.60 -1.23 19.42
C ALA A 25 33.74 -0.23 19.18
N PRO A 26 34.99 -0.57 19.61
CA PRO A 26 36.14 0.29 19.31
C PRO A 26 36.22 0.48 17.78
N PRO A 27 36.60 1.68 17.30
CA PRO A 27 36.80 1.89 15.88
C PRO A 27 37.83 0.88 15.35
N PRO A 28 37.61 0.28 14.18
CA PRO A 28 38.57 -0.60 13.56
C PRO A 28 39.86 0.16 13.31
N PRO A 29 41.06 -0.51 13.41
CA PRO A 29 42.32 0.12 13.13
C PRO A 29 42.37 0.66 11.70
N PRO A 30 42.95 1.82 11.44
CA PRO A 30 43.12 2.34 10.10
C PRO A 30 44.05 1.41 9.33
N GLY A 31 43.56 0.67 8.38
CA GLY A 31 44.34 -0.27 7.58
C GLY A 31 43.71 -0.40 6.20
N GLU A 32 44.47 0.10 5.24
CA GLU A 32 44.49 -0.30 3.83
C GLU A 32 43.14 -0.41 3.12
N ASP A 33 42.97 0.31 2.02
CA ASP A 33 41.96 0.25 0.95
C ASP A 33 40.92 -0.89 1.07
N ASP A 34 40.16 -0.86 2.15
CA ASP A 34 39.09 -1.81 2.37
C ASP A 34 37.78 -1.11 2.01
N ASP A 35 37.24 -1.46 0.87
CA ASP A 35 35.87 -1.09 0.40
C ASP A 35 34.80 -1.66 1.34
N SER A 36 35.16 -2.19 2.52
CA SER A 36 34.21 -2.71 3.50
C SER A 36 33.43 -1.58 4.16
N ILE A 37 32.13 -1.60 3.99
CA ILE A 37 31.20 -0.71 4.69
C ILE A 37 30.77 -1.41 5.98
N LEU A 38 30.78 -0.68 7.11
CA LEU A 38 30.25 -1.23 8.35
C LEU A 38 28.80 -1.69 8.16
N LEU A 39 28.47 -2.88 8.66
CA LEU A 39 27.16 -3.50 8.47
C LEU A 39 26.00 -2.57 8.88
N HIS A 40 26.15 -1.82 9.97
CA HIS A 40 25.11 -0.90 10.44
C HIS A 40 24.90 0.28 9.48
N ASP A 41 25.96 0.79 8.85
CA ASP A 41 25.86 1.89 7.88
C ASP A 41 25.24 1.41 6.58
N SER A 42 25.60 0.21 6.13
CA SER A 42 24.95 -0.43 4.98
C SER A 42 23.47 -0.67 5.26
N ALA A 43 23.13 -1.29 6.39
CA ALA A 43 21.75 -1.55 6.76
C ALA A 43 20.92 -0.27 6.90
N ALA A 44 21.48 0.79 7.47
CA ALA A 44 20.78 2.07 7.58
C ALA A 44 20.53 2.72 6.21
N ARG A 45 21.50 2.66 5.31
CA ARG A 45 21.39 3.16 3.94
C ARG A 45 20.33 2.38 3.16
N ASP A 46 20.43 1.06 3.17
CA ASP A 46 19.51 0.17 2.45
C ASP A 46 18.09 0.31 2.97
N TYR A 47 17.91 0.45 4.29
CA TYR A 47 16.61 0.71 4.90
C TYR A 47 16.04 2.05 4.45
N LEU A 48 16.85 3.11 4.41
CA LEU A 48 16.41 4.43 3.95
C LEU A 48 16.01 4.39 2.47
N GLU A 49 16.81 3.76 1.62
CA GLU A 49 16.51 3.59 0.20
C GLU A 49 15.20 2.80 -0.01
N TYR A 50 15.03 1.70 0.73
CA TYR A 50 13.80 0.93 0.72
C TYR A 50 12.60 1.77 1.16
N ALA A 51 12.71 2.51 2.27
CA ALA A 51 11.64 3.36 2.78
C ALA A 51 11.23 4.44 1.76
N ILE A 52 12.21 5.09 1.13
CA ILE A 52 11.96 6.08 0.07
C ILE A 52 11.29 5.43 -1.14
N ALA A 53 11.76 4.26 -1.57
CA ALA A 53 11.16 3.53 -2.69
C ALA A 53 9.71 3.15 -2.42
N VAL A 54 9.39 2.69 -1.19
CA VAL A 54 8.02 2.36 -0.78
C VAL A 54 7.14 3.62 -0.75
N VAL A 55 7.63 4.72 -0.20
CA VAL A 55 6.86 5.98 -0.15
C VAL A 55 6.58 6.48 -1.57
N LYS A 56 7.59 6.60 -2.41
CA LYS A 56 7.47 7.14 -3.79
C LYS A 56 6.72 6.20 -4.74
N GLY A 57 7.03 4.90 -4.68
CA GLY A 57 6.56 3.92 -5.66
C GLY A 57 5.27 3.20 -5.28
N ARG A 58 4.81 3.31 -4.03
CA ARG A 58 3.67 2.53 -3.52
C ARG A 58 2.67 3.34 -2.71
N ALA A 59 3.13 4.15 -1.76
CA ALA A 59 2.25 4.74 -0.75
C ALA A 59 1.59 6.03 -1.23
N LEU A 60 2.32 6.90 -1.93
CA LEU A 60 1.81 8.21 -2.33
C LEU A 60 1.05 8.14 -3.66
N PRO A 61 -0.11 8.82 -3.73
CA PRO A 61 -0.78 9.04 -5.00
C PRO A 61 0.00 10.04 -5.86
N ASP A 62 -0.10 9.90 -7.18
CA ASP A 62 0.49 10.86 -8.13
C ASP A 62 -0.31 12.16 -8.11
N VAL A 63 0.38 13.30 -8.11
CA VAL A 63 -0.25 14.63 -8.11
C VAL A 63 -1.09 14.90 -9.37
N LYS A 64 -0.81 14.23 -10.47
CA LYS A 64 -1.48 14.44 -11.76
C LYS A 64 -2.88 13.84 -11.81
N ASP A 65 -3.05 12.67 -11.22
CA ASP A 65 -4.31 11.89 -11.32
C ASP A 65 -4.85 11.40 -9.98
N GLY A 66 -4.11 11.61 -8.89
CA GLY A 66 -4.50 11.18 -7.55
C GLY A 66 -4.46 9.66 -7.35
N LEU A 67 -3.89 8.90 -8.30
CA LEU A 67 -3.86 7.45 -8.25
C LEU A 67 -2.56 6.93 -7.65
N LYS A 68 -2.70 5.90 -6.83
CA LYS A 68 -1.55 5.08 -6.43
C LYS A 68 -1.14 4.15 -7.59
N PRO A 69 0.13 3.73 -7.66
CA PRO A 69 0.61 2.89 -8.76
C PRO A 69 -0.22 1.63 -9.01
N VAL A 70 -0.66 0.93 -7.95
CA VAL A 70 -1.51 -0.26 -8.10
C VAL A 70 -2.87 0.05 -8.73
N GLN A 71 -3.49 1.17 -8.36
CA GLN A 71 -4.77 1.59 -8.92
C GLN A 71 -4.64 1.88 -10.43
N ARG A 72 -3.57 2.58 -10.82
CA ARG A 72 -3.27 2.85 -12.23
C ARG A 72 -3.04 1.57 -13.03
N ARG A 73 -2.33 0.59 -12.45
CA ARG A 73 -2.11 -0.71 -13.08
C ARG A 73 -3.41 -1.50 -13.26
N VAL A 74 -4.35 -1.42 -12.30
CA VAL A 74 -5.69 -2.01 -12.44
C VAL A 74 -6.43 -1.40 -13.61
N LEU A 75 -6.52 -0.07 -13.68
CA LEU A 75 -7.20 0.61 -14.78
C LEU A 75 -6.54 0.35 -16.14
N PHE A 76 -5.21 0.28 -16.17
CA PHE A 76 -4.47 -0.05 -17.37
C PHE A 76 -4.77 -1.48 -17.85
N ALA A 77 -4.76 -2.46 -16.94
CA ALA A 77 -5.11 -3.84 -17.27
C ALA A 77 -6.56 -3.96 -17.78
N MET A 78 -7.50 -3.24 -17.16
CA MET A 78 -8.89 -3.20 -17.61
C MET A 78 -9.01 -2.61 -19.03
N ARG A 79 -8.24 -1.55 -19.33
CA ARG A 79 -8.17 -0.99 -20.67
C ARG A 79 -7.64 -1.99 -21.69
N GLU A 80 -6.57 -2.71 -21.38
CA GLU A 80 -6.00 -3.75 -22.25
C GLU A 80 -6.97 -4.91 -22.50
N LEU A 81 -7.81 -5.22 -21.51
CA LEU A 81 -8.88 -6.21 -21.63
C LEU A 81 -10.09 -5.69 -22.42
N GLY A 82 -10.08 -4.43 -22.85
CA GLY A 82 -11.18 -3.80 -23.56
C GLY A 82 -12.42 -3.49 -22.70
N LEU A 83 -12.25 -3.39 -21.39
CA LEU A 83 -13.31 -3.10 -20.45
C LEU A 83 -13.56 -1.58 -20.40
N SER A 84 -14.36 -1.11 -21.37
CA SER A 84 -14.89 0.25 -21.35
C SER A 84 -16.18 0.31 -20.52
N ALA A 85 -16.65 1.52 -20.20
CA ALA A 85 -17.89 1.73 -19.43
C ALA A 85 -19.15 1.05 -20.03
N THR A 86 -19.13 0.72 -21.32
CA THR A 86 -20.23 0.04 -22.02
C THR A 86 -19.93 -1.43 -22.32
N ALA A 87 -18.76 -1.92 -21.92
CA ALA A 87 -18.37 -3.29 -22.15
C ALA A 87 -19.09 -4.25 -21.20
N LYS A 88 -19.17 -5.51 -21.60
CA LYS A 88 -19.69 -6.56 -20.71
C LYS A 88 -18.67 -6.79 -19.58
N PRO A 89 -19.11 -6.76 -18.31
CA PRO A 89 -18.24 -7.03 -17.18
C PRO A 89 -17.60 -8.42 -17.26
N VAL A 90 -16.42 -8.55 -16.68
CA VAL A 90 -15.71 -9.83 -16.53
C VAL A 90 -15.48 -10.13 -15.06
N LYS A 91 -15.20 -11.38 -14.72
CA LYS A 91 -14.85 -11.74 -13.34
C LYS A 91 -13.69 -10.90 -12.84
N SER A 92 -13.82 -10.34 -11.64
CA SER A 92 -12.75 -9.57 -10.98
C SER A 92 -11.45 -10.36 -10.89
N ALA A 93 -11.54 -11.67 -10.69
CA ALA A 93 -10.38 -12.56 -10.67
C ALA A 93 -9.57 -12.53 -11.98
N ARG A 94 -10.22 -12.30 -13.14
CA ARG A 94 -9.51 -12.16 -14.43
C ARG A 94 -8.71 -10.86 -14.47
N VAL A 95 -9.31 -9.76 -14.07
CA VAL A 95 -8.62 -8.46 -14.02
C VAL A 95 -7.43 -8.54 -13.07
N VAL A 96 -7.64 -9.07 -11.86
CA VAL A 96 -6.57 -9.24 -10.86
C VAL A 96 -5.45 -10.14 -11.40
N GLY A 97 -5.79 -11.25 -12.06
CA GLY A 97 -4.82 -12.16 -12.68
C GLY A 97 -3.94 -11.45 -13.71
N ASP A 98 -4.52 -10.64 -14.59
CA ASP A 98 -3.77 -9.86 -15.57
C ASP A 98 -2.87 -8.79 -14.91
N VAL A 99 -3.36 -8.15 -13.85
CA VAL A 99 -2.58 -7.16 -13.08
C VAL A 99 -1.34 -7.78 -12.47
N ILE A 100 -1.50 -8.88 -11.72
CA ILE A 100 -0.36 -9.53 -11.03
C ILE A 100 0.58 -10.23 -12.00
N GLY A 101 0.05 -10.79 -13.08
CA GLY A 101 0.83 -11.52 -14.06
C GLY A 101 1.70 -10.63 -14.95
N LYS A 102 1.28 -9.38 -15.19
CA LYS A 102 1.95 -8.49 -16.16
C LYS A 102 2.58 -7.25 -15.53
N TYR A 103 1.96 -6.67 -14.49
CA TYR A 103 2.28 -5.30 -14.08
C TYR A 103 2.63 -5.15 -12.61
N HIS A 104 2.17 -6.05 -11.75
CA HIS A 104 2.26 -5.88 -10.31
C HIS A 104 2.69 -7.19 -9.62
N PRO A 105 3.99 -7.45 -9.45
CA PRO A 105 4.51 -8.70 -8.89
C PRO A 105 4.32 -8.76 -7.37
N HIS A 106 3.07 -8.74 -6.91
CA HIS A 106 2.65 -8.79 -5.50
C HIS A 106 1.43 -9.71 -5.36
N GLY A 107 0.96 -9.90 -4.12
CA GLY A 107 -0.18 -10.76 -3.86
C GLY A 107 -1.49 -10.28 -4.52
N ASP A 108 -2.33 -11.22 -4.92
CA ASP A 108 -3.64 -10.99 -5.54
C ASP A 108 -4.60 -10.19 -4.66
N THR A 109 -4.58 -10.44 -3.35
CA THR A 109 -5.40 -9.72 -2.38
C THR A 109 -5.15 -8.22 -2.44
N SER A 110 -3.88 -7.79 -2.51
CA SER A 110 -3.55 -6.36 -2.55
C SER A 110 -4.06 -5.67 -3.82
N ALA A 111 -4.00 -6.36 -4.95
CA ALA A 111 -4.52 -5.86 -6.23
C ALA A 111 -6.06 -5.82 -6.23
N TYR A 112 -6.70 -6.85 -5.66
CA TYR A 112 -8.15 -6.89 -5.52
C TYR A 112 -8.67 -5.80 -4.59
N ASP A 113 -8.07 -5.62 -3.42
CA ASP A 113 -8.45 -4.57 -2.47
C ASP A 113 -8.33 -3.17 -3.08
N ALA A 114 -7.29 -2.95 -3.88
CA ALA A 114 -7.14 -1.69 -4.61
C ALA A 114 -8.27 -1.49 -5.64
N MET A 115 -8.66 -2.53 -6.37
CA MET A 115 -9.78 -2.50 -7.32
C MET A 115 -11.11 -2.25 -6.59
N VAL A 116 -11.34 -2.92 -5.47
CA VAL A 116 -12.55 -2.72 -4.64
C VAL A 116 -12.68 -1.25 -4.22
N ARG A 117 -11.59 -0.64 -3.73
CA ARG A 117 -11.62 0.77 -3.29
C ARG A 117 -11.96 1.75 -4.39
N VAL A 118 -11.49 1.52 -5.61
CA VAL A 118 -11.80 2.40 -6.74
C VAL A 118 -13.18 2.16 -7.36
N ALA A 119 -13.84 1.07 -6.99
CA ALA A 119 -15.20 0.75 -7.35
C ALA A 119 -16.25 1.25 -6.33
N GLN A 120 -15.83 1.55 -5.08
CA GLN A 120 -16.76 1.93 -4.01
C GLN A 120 -17.22 3.39 -4.14
N PRO A 121 -18.52 3.67 -4.26
CA PRO A 121 -19.04 5.03 -4.43
C PRO A 121 -18.89 5.90 -3.16
N PHE A 122 -18.70 5.28 -2.00
CA PHE A 122 -18.47 6.01 -0.75
C PHE A 122 -16.98 6.33 -0.49
N MET A 123 -16.06 5.71 -1.25
CA MET A 123 -14.62 5.99 -1.13
C MET A 123 -14.15 7.04 -2.12
N LEU A 124 -14.74 7.11 -3.30
CA LEU A 124 -14.39 8.06 -4.35
C LEU A 124 -15.62 8.88 -4.74
N ARG A 125 -15.41 10.16 -5.01
CA ARG A 125 -16.46 11.03 -5.55
C ARG A 125 -16.99 10.51 -6.89
N TYR A 126 -16.10 9.99 -7.71
CA TYR A 126 -16.41 9.33 -8.98
C TYR A 126 -15.74 7.96 -8.97
N PRO A 127 -16.50 6.87 -8.84
CA PRO A 127 -15.95 5.53 -8.98
C PRO A 127 -15.30 5.35 -10.35
N LEU A 128 -14.15 4.72 -10.38
CA LEU A 128 -13.39 4.50 -11.61
C LEU A 128 -13.64 3.13 -12.22
N VAL A 129 -14.25 2.23 -11.44
CA VAL A 129 -14.62 0.89 -11.85
C VAL A 129 -16.10 0.71 -11.55
N ASP A 130 -16.85 0.24 -12.54
CA ASP A 130 -18.25 -0.13 -12.36
C ASP A 130 -18.34 -1.62 -12.00
N GLY A 131 -18.47 -1.89 -10.71
CA GLY A 131 -18.45 -3.23 -10.16
C GLY A 131 -19.84 -3.83 -10.03
N GLN A 132 -19.97 -5.11 -10.40
CA GLN A 132 -21.18 -5.90 -10.17
C GLN A 132 -20.97 -6.94 -9.07
N GLY A 133 -21.88 -6.98 -8.11
CA GLY A 133 -21.81 -7.84 -6.94
C GLY A 133 -21.54 -7.08 -5.65
N ASN A 134 -21.10 -7.79 -4.61
CA ASN A 134 -20.81 -7.18 -3.32
C ASN A 134 -19.37 -6.67 -3.26
N PHE A 135 -19.21 -5.35 -3.36
CA PHE A 135 -17.94 -4.65 -3.18
C PHE A 135 -17.76 -4.04 -1.77
N GLY A 136 -18.51 -4.55 -0.80
CA GLY A 136 -18.49 -4.05 0.57
C GLY A 136 -19.48 -2.93 0.81
N SER A 137 -19.64 -2.55 2.07
CA SER A 137 -20.55 -1.49 2.47
C SER A 137 -19.83 -0.43 3.31
N ARG A 138 -20.51 0.70 3.48
CA ARG A 138 -20.05 1.78 4.36
C ARG A 138 -20.09 1.36 5.84
N ASP A 139 -20.93 0.38 6.17
CA ASP A 139 -21.13 -0.11 7.54
C ASP A 139 -20.07 -1.13 7.97
N GLY A 140 -19.05 -1.36 7.13
CA GLY A 140 -17.91 -2.19 7.45
C GLY A 140 -17.91 -3.60 6.87
N ASP A 141 -18.91 -3.94 6.04
CA ASP A 141 -18.91 -5.24 5.36
C ASP A 141 -17.77 -5.31 4.35
N ASN A 142 -17.09 -6.43 4.34
CA ASN A 142 -16.04 -6.70 3.38
C ASN A 142 -16.62 -7.03 1.99
N ALA A 143 -15.83 -6.76 0.96
CA ALA A 143 -16.16 -7.22 -0.38
C ALA A 143 -16.19 -8.75 -0.46
N ALA A 144 -17.06 -9.29 -1.30
CA ALA A 144 -17.04 -10.71 -1.61
C ALA A 144 -15.74 -11.10 -2.33
N ALA A 145 -15.36 -12.38 -2.27
CA ALA A 145 -14.16 -12.85 -2.96
C ALA A 145 -14.24 -12.56 -4.48
N MET A 146 -13.10 -12.25 -5.09
CA MET A 146 -12.97 -11.82 -6.49
C MET A 146 -13.57 -12.78 -7.52
N ARG A 147 -13.80 -14.04 -7.14
CA ARG A 147 -14.46 -15.05 -7.99
C ARG A 147 -15.97 -14.83 -8.11
N TYR A 148 -16.56 -14.08 -7.18
CA TYR A 148 -18.02 -13.80 -7.16
C TYR A 148 -18.38 -12.42 -7.70
N THR A 149 -17.42 -11.50 -7.77
CA THR A 149 -17.61 -10.14 -8.25
C THR A 149 -17.20 -10.00 -9.72
N GLU A 150 -17.75 -9.00 -10.41
CA GLU A 150 -17.43 -8.66 -11.80
C GLU A 150 -17.13 -7.16 -11.91
N ALA A 151 -16.30 -6.76 -12.87
CA ALA A 151 -15.91 -5.38 -13.12
C ALA A 151 -15.64 -5.13 -14.61
#